data_d5355f4f89d2abca8aa401d66f2f194d
#
_entry.id   d5355f4f89d2abca8aa401d66f2f194d
#
_cell.length_a   1.000
_cell.length_b   1.000
_cell.length_c   1.000
_cell.angle_alpha   90.00
_cell.angle_beta   90.00
_cell.angle_gamma   90.00
#
_symmetry.space_group_name_H-M   'P 1'
#
loop_
_entity.id
_entity.type
_entity.pdbx_description
1 polymer ?
#
loop_
_entity_poly.entity_id
_entity_poly.type
_entity_poly.pdbx_seq_one_letter_code
_entity_poly.pdbx_strand_id
1 'polypeptide(L)'
;MIRITQLKLPITHTEEQLHRKIAKMLRLGNQPFTYEIRKQSLDARHKEDKKFVYTVDIKLDNESRVLKKVHDKNIMLTSEKKYHFSSSGSEALSHRPIVIGSGPAGLFCAWYLAKAGYCPLVLERGEEADKRQKTVENFWKNGILDPDSNVQFGEGGAGTFSDGKLNTLVKDTFGRGREVLSRFVEAGAPSEILYQQKPHLGTDQLVGIVQFMRHQIEEMGGEFRFRSTVTDLMIRDRKLTAVIVNAKEEIPAEICILAPGRSVRHSSDQA
;
A
#
# COMPACT_ATOMS: atom_id res chain seq x y z
N MET A 1 -11.46 3.53 -22.33
CA MET A 1 -12.32 4.16 -21.28
C MET A 1 -12.40 5.66 -21.50
N ILE A 2 -13.51 6.25 -21.11
CA ILE A 2 -13.68 7.71 -21.12
C ILE A 2 -13.53 8.21 -19.69
N ARG A 3 -12.70 9.23 -19.46
CA ARG A 3 -12.56 9.90 -18.17
C ARG A 3 -13.33 11.22 -18.18
N ILE A 4 -14.14 11.42 -17.13
CA ILE A 4 -14.76 12.70 -16.82
C ILE A 4 -14.07 13.25 -15.58
N THR A 5 -13.57 14.46 -15.66
CA THR A 5 -13.01 15.22 -14.54
C THR A 5 -13.96 16.37 -14.17
N GLN A 6 -13.80 16.93 -12.96
CA GLN A 6 -14.59 18.07 -12.49
C GLN A 6 -16.11 17.86 -12.50
N LEU A 7 -16.58 16.61 -12.38
CA LEU A 7 -18.00 16.31 -12.26
C LEU A 7 -18.46 16.70 -10.85
N LYS A 8 -19.32 17.70 -10.74
CA LYS A 8 -19.79 18.27 -9.48
C LYS A 8 -21.23 17.86 -9.18
N LEU A 9 -21.46 17.44 -7.93
CA LEU A 9 -22.79 17.13 -7.39
C LEU A 9 -22.90 17.66 -5.95
N PRO A 10 -24.12 18.00 -5.47
CA PRO A 10 -24.35 18.32 -4.06
C PRO A 10 -23.87 17.19 -3.14
N ILE A 11 -23.48 17.51 -1.91
CA ILE A 11 -23.02 16.46 -0.97
C ILE A 11 -24.12 15.45 -0.59
N THR A 12 -25.38 15.81 -0.79
CA THR A 12 -26.56 14.99 -0.49
C THR A 12 -27.03 14.14 -1.69
N HIS A 13 -26.26 14.13 -2.81
CA HIS A 13 -26.68 13.37 -4.00
C HIS A 13 -26.65 11.85 -3.74
N THR A 14 -27.47 11.14 -4.50
CA THR A 14 -27.49 9.66 -4.53
C THR A 14 -26.59 9.12 -5.64
N GLU A 15 -26.26 7.82 -5.57
CA GLU A 15 -25.51 7.13 -6.62
C GLU A 15 -26.25 7.20 -7.97
N GLU A 16 -27.58 7.08 -7.96
CA GLU A 16 -28.41 7.22 -9.15
C GLU A 16 -28.28 8.60 -9.80
N GLN A 17 -28.18 9.65 -9.01
CA GLN A 17 -27.94 11.01 -9.50
C GLN A 17 -26.55 11.15 -10.13
N LEU A 18 -25.53 10.49 -9.58
CA LEU A 18 -24.20 10.43 -10.18
C LEU A 18 -24.27 9.70 -11.54
N HIS A 19 -24.90 8.54 -11.59
CA HIS A 19 -25.09 7.77 -12.83
C HIS A 19 -25.82 8.59 -13.90
N ARG A 20 -26.96 9.22 -13.56
CA ARG A 20 -27.70 10.09 -14.49
C ARG A 20 -26.87 11.29 -14.97
N LYS A 21 -26.05 11.87 -14.10
CA LYS A 21 -25.17 12.98 -14.46
C LYS A 21 -24.13 12.56 -15.48
N ILE A 22 -23.52 11.39 -15.31
CA ILE A 22 -22.57 10.79 -16.26
C ILE A 22 -23.25 10.57 -17.61
N ALA A 23 -24.42 9.89 -17.62
CA ALA A 23 -25.18 9.64 -18.83
C ALA A 23 -25.52 10.93 -19.61
N LYS A 24 -25.95 11.99 -18.90
CA LYS A 24 -26.24 13.31 -19.48
C LYS A 24 -25.00 13.96 -20.09
N MET A 25 -23.85 13.95 -19.37
CA MET A 25 -22.61 14.56 -19.85
C MET A 25 -22.08 13.87 -21.11
N LEU A 26 -22.20 12.55 -21.20
CA LEU A 26 -21.78 11.77 -22.35
C LEU A 26 -22.84 11.62 -23.44
N ARG A 27 -24.05 12.17 -23.24
CA ARG A 27 -25.22 12.08 -24.18
C ARG A 27 -25.56 10.64 -24.56
N LEU A 28 -25.55 9.73 -23.56
CA LEU A 28 -25.70 8.29 -23.80
C LEU A 28 -27.13 7.85 -24.04
N GLY A 29 -28.17 8.65 -23.66
CA GLY A 29 -29.54 8.20 -23.66
C GLY A 29 -29.73 6.97 -22.76
N ASN A 30 -30.19 5.87 -23.35
CA ASN A 30 -30.39 4.58 -22.65
C ASN A 30 -29.23 3.59 -22.87
N GLN A 31 -28.11 4.02 -23.45
CA GLN A 31 -26.95 3.14 -23.64
C GLN A 31 -26.38 2.70 -22.28
N PRO A 32 -26.21 1.39 -22.04
CA PRO A 32 -25.63 0.90 -20.80
C PRO A 32 -24.15 1.25 -20.70
N PHE A 33 -23.70 1.50 -19.48
CA PHE A 33 -22.31 1.75 -19.17
C PHE A 33 -22.00 1.35 -17.71
N THR A 34 -20.73 1.10 -17.42
CA THR A 34 -20.21 0.97 -16.08
C THR A 34 -19.24 2.10 -15.80
N TYR A 35 -19.10 2.49 -14.54
CA TYR A 35 -18.15 3.53 -14.16
C TYR A 35 -17.42 3.16 -12.87
N GLU A 36 -16.24 3.73 -12.72
CA GLU A 36 -15.40 3.62 -11.55
C GLU A 36 -15.03 5.03 -11.06
N ILE A 37 -15.25 5.29 -9.78
CA ILE A 37 -14.80 6.54 -9.16
C ILE A 37 -13.29 6.46 -8.96
N ARG A 38 -12.56 7.40 -9.58
CA ARG A 38 -11.10 7.49 -9.48
C ARG A 38 -10.66 8.50 -8.44
N LYS A 39 -11.50 9.51 -8.18
CA LYS A 39 -11.25 10.55 -7.20
C LYS A 39 -12.56 11.19 -6.76
N GLN A 40 -12.67 11.43 -5.47
CA GLN A 40 -13.71 12.24 -4.84
C GLN A 40 -13.04 13.29 -3.95
N SER A 41 -13.37 14.54 -4.14
CA SER A 41 -12.89 15.67 -3.33
C SER A 41 -14.07 16.52 -2.87
N LEU A 42 -13.96 17.14 -1.72
CA LEU A 42 -14.96 18.09 -1.23
C LEU A 42 -14.58 19.51 -1.68
N ASP A 43 -15.48 20.16 -2.42
CA ASP A 43 -15.44 21.60 -2.70
C ASP A 43 -16.31 22.32 -1.66
N ALA A 44 -15.67 22.91 -0.64
CA ALA A 44 -16.32 23.60 0.46
C ALA A 44 -16.02 25.11 0.47
N ARG A 45 -15.61 25.68 -0.68
CA ARG A 45 -15.29 27.14 -0.79
C ARG A 45 -16.51 28.02 -0.49
N HIS A 46 -17.70 27.53 -0.78
CA HIS A 46 -18.96 28.15 -0.43
C HIS A 46 -19.65 27.32 0.65
N LYS A 47 -19.80 27.87 1.86
CA LYS A 47 -20.38 27.16 3.02
C LYS A 47 -21.79 26.63 2.76
N GLU A 48 -22.61 27.41 2.04
CA GLU A 48 -24.01 27.09 1.71
C GLU A 48 -24.15 26.10 0.53
N ASP A 49 -23.11 25.97 -0.32
CA ASP A 49 -23.17 25.16 -1.56
C ASP A 49 -21.99 24.20 -1.65
N LYS A 50 -21.89 23.29 -0.67
CA LYS A 50 -20.86 22.27 -0.65
C LYS A 50 -21.13 21.22 -1.73
N LYS A 51 -20.10 20.84 -2.48
CA LYS A 51 -20.19 19.86 -3.55
C LYS A 51 -19.09 18.80 -3.46
N PHE A 52 -19.43 17.58 -3.81
CA PHE A 52 -18.41 16.62 -4.20
C PHE A 52 -17.99 16.86 -5.64
N VAL A 53 -16.69 16.76 -5.87
CA VAL A 53 -16.05 16.85 -7.19
C VAL A 53 -15.43 15.51 -7.52
N TYR A 54 -15.92 14.89 -8.56
CA TYR A 54 -15.52 13.56 -9.00
C TYR A 54 -14.59 13.59 -10.20
N THR A 55 -13.72 12.59 -10.25
CA THR A 55 -13.12 12.05 -11.47
C THR A 55 -13.61 10.62 -11.61
N VAL A 56 -14.21 10.29 -12.74
CA VAL A 56 -14.76 8.96 -13.01
C VAL A 56 -14.24 8.43 -14.34
N ASP A 57 -13.96 7.12 -14.38
CA ASP A 57 -13.63 6.39 -15.60
C ASP A 57 -14.82 5.55 -16.01
N ILE A 58 -15.25 5.68 -17.26
CA ILE A 58 -16.44 5.05 -17.81
C ILE A 58 -16.02 4.03 -18.85
N LYS A 59 -16.58 2.81 -18.75
CA LYS A 59 -16.48 1.75 -19.74
C LYS A 59 -17.82 1.61 -20.46
N LEU A 60 -17.78 1.69 -21.77
CA LEU A 60 -18.96 1.51 -22.64
C LEU A 60 -18.52 1.08 -24.03
N ASP A 61 -19.45 0.59 -24.82
CA ASP A 61 -19.20 0.27 -26.23
C ASP A 61 -19.07 1.55 -27.08
N ASN A 62 -18.20 1.50 -28.10
CA ASN A 62 -18.02 2.60 -29.05
C ASN A 62 -17.58 3.94 -28.45
N GLU A 63 -16.65 3.93 -27.49
CA GLU A 63 -16.10 5.11 -26.80
C GLU A 63 -15.71 6.25 -27.75
N SER A 64 -15.04 5.92 -28.86
CA SER A 64 -14.62 6.91 -29.86
C SER A 64 -15.79 7.64 -30.53
N ARG A 65 -16.92 6.95 -30.71
CA ARG A 65 -18.15 7.54 -31.27
C ARG A 65 -18.82 8.50 -30.28
N VAL A 66 -18.80 8.15 -28.99
CA VAL A 66 -19.33 9.02 -27.94
C VAL A 66 -18.48 10.28 -27.82
N LEU A 67 -17.15 10.17 -27.80
CA LEU A 67 -16.25 11.32 -27.71
C LEU A 67 -16.40 12.30 -28.87
N LYS A 68 -16.65 11.83 -30.09
CA LYS A 68 -16.90 12.71 -31.24
C LYS A 68 -18.15 13.60 -31.07
N LYS A 69 -19.10 13.21 -30.21
CA LYS A 69 -20.34 13.95 -29.95
C LYS A 69 -20.26 14.91 -28.77
N VAL A 70 -19.17 14.81 -27.97
CA VAL A 70 -19.04 15.57 -26.73
C VAL A 70 -17.79 16.45 -26.81
N HIS A 71 -18.00 17.78 -26.81
CA HIS A 71 -16.94 18.77 -26.84
C HIS A 71 -16.80 19.42 -25.46
N ASP A 72 -16.18 18.71 -24.52
CA ASP A 72 -15.91 19.20 -23.16
C ASP A 72 -14.45 18.87 -22.80
N LYS A 73 -13.69 19.90 -22.39
CA LYS A 73 -12.27 19.76 -21.99
C LYS A 73 -12.05 18.84 -20.78
N ASN A 74 -13.10 18.58 -20.01
CA ASN A 74 -13.07 17.69 -18.86
C ASN A 74 -13.36 16.23 -19.23
N ILE A 75 -13.61 15.93 -20.48
CA ILE A 75 -13.94 14.59 -21.00
C ILE A 75 -12.87 14.17 -21.99
N MET A 76 -12.18 13.07 -21.69
CA MET A 76 -11.05 12.60 -22.47
C MET A 76 -10.96 11.08 -22.55
N LEU A 77 -10.30 10.57 -23.57
CA LEU A 77 -9.93 9.16 -23.62
C LEU A 77 -8.83 8.87 -22.57
N THR A 78 -8.93 7.74 -21.91
CA THR A 78 -7.94 7.29 -20.92
C THR A 78 -7.73 5.78 -21.01
N SER A 79 -6.61 5.31 -20.51
CA SER A 79 -6.33 3.90 -20.29
C SER A 79 -6.12 3.63 -18.81
N GLU A 80 -6.47 2.42 -18.38
CA GLU A 80 -6.20 1.99 -17.02
C GLU A 80 -4.69 1.77 -16.84
N LYS A 81 -4.14 2.42 -15.81
CA LYS A 81 -2.76 2.18 -15.40
C LYS A 81 -2.77 1.15 -14.28
N LYS A 82 -2.36 -0.07 -14.60
CA LYS A 82 -2.17 -1.14 -13.63
C LYS A 82 -0.68 -1.28 -13.35
N TYR A 83 -0.36 -1.44 -12.08
CA TYR A 83 0.99 -1.80 -11.69
C TYR A 83 1.27 -3.25 -12.13
N HIS A 84 2.41 -3.45 -12.76
CA HIS A 84 2.93 -4.77 -13.11
C HIS A 84 4.26 -4.96 -12.40
N PHE A 85 4.31 -5.96 -11.54
CA PHE A 85 5.57 -6.46 -11.01
C PHE A 85 6.16 -7.40 -12.07
N SER A 86 7.27 -7.01 -12.65
CA SER A 86 8.01 -7.88 -13.56
C SER A 86 9.03 -8.67 -12.74
N SER A 87 8.81 -9.95 -12.57
CA SER A 87 9.89 -10.85 -12.19
C SER A 87 10.77 -11.05 -13.42
N SER A 88 12.05 -10.82 -13.29
CA SER A 88 13.02 -11.08 -14.33
C SER A 88 14.19 -11.85 -13.73
N GLY A 89 14.77 -12.74 -14.53
CA GLY A 89 15.88 -13.57 -14.13
C GLY A 89 15.58 -15.04 -14.33
N SER A 90 16.58 -15.79 -14.72
CA SER A 90 16.56 -17.24 -14.94
C SER A 90 17.51 -17.98 -14.01
N GLU A 91 18.26 -17.26 -13.18
CA GLU A 91 19.19 -17.87 -12.24
C GLU A 91 18.45 -18.43 -11.04
N ALA A 92 18.71 -19.69 -10.71
CA ALA A 92 18.19 -20.33 -9.52
C ALA A 92 18.93 -19.78 -8.30
N LEU A 93 18.20 -19.42 -7.26
CA LEU A 93 18.77 -19.04 -5.98
C LEU A 93 19.03 -20.30 -5.15
N SER A 94 20.23 -20.41 -4.54
CA SER A 94 20.57 -21.48 -3.60
C SER A 94 19.91 -21.28 -2.24
N HIS A 95 19.65 -20.00 -1.91
CA HIS A 95 19.03 -19.58 -0.65
C HIS A 95 17.86 -18.65 -0.88
N ARG A 96 16.87 -18.69 0.01
CA ARG A 96 15.70 -17.80 -0.02
C ARG A 96 16.14 -16.33 0.16
N PRO A 97 15.51 -15.36 -0.53
CA PRO A 97 15.77 -13.95 -0.29
C PRO A 97 15.46 -13.54 1.15
N ILE A 98 16.33 -12.74 1.76
CA ILE A 98 16.11 -12.19 3.10
C ILE A 98 15.61 -10.76 2.98
N VAL A 99 14.54 -10.43 3.71
CA VAL A 99 14.00 -9.07 3.83
C VAL A 99 14.20 -8.61 5.27
N ILE A 100 14.99 -7.55 5.44
CA ILE A 100 15.31 -6.98 6.77
C ILE A 100 14.34 -5.86 7.08
N GLY A 101 13.45 -6.10 8.04
CA GLY A 101 12.41 -5.21 8.49
C GLY A 101 11.05 -5.50 7.85
N SER A 102 10.00 -5.51 8.68
CA SER A 102 8.60 -5.72 8.31
C SER A 102 7.76 -4.44 8.32
N GLY A 103 8.39 -3.29 8.12
CA GLY A 103 7.70 -2.04 7.81
C GLY A 103 7.01 -2.10 6.44
N PRO A 104 6.31 -1.02 6.00
CA PRO A 104 5.56 -1.04 4.75
C PRO A 104 6.39 -1.47 3.53
N ALA A 105 7.63 -1.03 3.43
CA ALA A 105 8.52 -1.41 2.32
C ALA A 105 8.85 -2.91 2.33
N GLY A 106 9.20 -3.45 3.51
CA GLY A 106 9.52 -4.87 3.68
C GLY A 106 8.32 -5.77 3.44
N LEU A 107 7.15 -5.44 3.98
CA LEU A 107 5.92 -6.20 3.77
C LEU A 107 5.53 -6.28 2.30
N PHE A 108 5.52 -5.16 1.57
CA PHE A 108 5.21 -5.18 0.14
C PHE A 108 6.29 -5.91 -0.67
N CYS A 109 7.56 -5.75 -0.33
CA CYS A 109 8.64 -6.49 -0.96
C CYS A 109 8.47 -8.01 -0.76
N ALA A 110 8.27 -8.44 0.48
CA ALA A 110 8.06 -9.85 0.81
C ALA A 110 6.81 -10.42 0.12
N TRP A 111 5.72 -9.64 0.06
CA TRP A 111 4.50 -10.07 -0.62
C TRP A 111 4.72 -10.32 -2.11
N TYR A 112 5.43 -9.42 -2.82
CA TYR A 112 5.73 -9.60 -4.24
C TYR A 112 6.72 -10.73 -4.49
N LEU A 113 7.71 -10.91 -3.62
CA LEU A 113 8.65 -12.04 -3.70
C LEU A 113 7.92 -13.37 -3.48
N ALA A 114 7.06 -13.47 -2.46
CA ALA A 114 6.27 -14.67 -2.19
C ALA A 114 5.32 -14.97 -3.36
N LYS A 115 4.62 -13.97 -3.89
CA LYS A 115 3.77 -14.10 -5.07
C LYS A 115 4.52 -14.57 -6.32
N ALA A 116 5.79 -14.22 -6.45
CA ALA A 116 6.67 -14.68 -7.51
C ALA A 116 7.32 -16.07 -7.23
N GLY A 117 7.01 -16.71 -6.10
CA GLY A 117 7.50 -18.04 -5.74
C GLY A 117 8.86 -18.08 -5.05
N TYR A 118 9.40 -16.95 -4.60
CA TYR A 118 10.74 -16.90 -3.98
C TYR A 118 10.79 -17.29 -2.49
N CYS A 119 9.65 -17.48 -1.84
CA CYS A 119 9.56 -17.86 -0.43
C CYS A 119 10.46 -17.04 0.51
N PRO A 120 10.31 -15.71 0.61
CA PRO A 120 11.23 -14.86 1.36
C PRO A 120 11.24 -15.16 2.86
N LEU A 121 12.38 -14.91 3.53
CA LEU A 121 12.49 -14.85 4.97
C LEU A 121 12.51 -13.38 5.40
N VAL A 122 11.52 -12.97 6.20
CA VAL A 122 11.45 -11.62 6.77
C VAL A 122 11.99 -11.64 8.20
N LEU A 123 13.01 -10.83 8.45
CA LEU A 123 13.63 -10.66 9.77
C LEU A 123 13.20 -9.32 10.35
N GLU A 124 12.43 -9.36 11.44
CA GLU A 124 11.95 -8.18 12.15
C GLU A 124 12.52 -8.11 13.56
N ARG A 125 13.10 -6.96 13.91
CA ARG A 125 13.67 -6.73 15.22
C ARG A 125 12.63 -6.77 16.33
N GLY A 126 11.48 -6.15 16.10
CA GLY A 126 10.39 -6.06 17.06
C GLY A 126 9.48 -7.27 17.08
N GLU A 127 8.34 -7.09 17.69
CA GLU A 127 7.28 -8.10 17.81
C GLU A 127 6.29 -8.06 16.65
N GLU A 128 5.54 -9.13 16.53
CA GLU A 128 4.32 -9.20 15.71
C GLU A 128 3.27 -8.18 16.20
N ALA A 129 2.40 -7.75 15.31
CA ALA A 129 1.56 -6.57 15.53
C ALA A 129 0.66 -6.64 16.77
N ASP A 130 0.09 -7.80 17.09
CA ASP A 130 -0.76 -8.01 18.25
C ASP A 130 0.03 -8.02 19.59
N LYS A 131 1.21 -8.59 19.64
CA LYS A 131 2.09 -8.52 20.80
C LYS A 131 2.63 -7.10 20.98
N ARG A 132 3.08 -6.50 19.89
CA ARG A 132 3.55 -5.12 19.85
C ARG A 132 2.50 -4.14 20.38
N GLN A 133 1.22 -4.33 20.03
CA GLN A 133 0.13 -3.50 20.58
C GLN A 133 0.13 -3.54 22.10
N LYS A 134 0.22 -4.72 22.70
CA LYS A 134 0.27 -4.87 24.18
C LYS A 134 1.49 -4.22 24.79
N THR A 135 2.67 -4.36 24.13
CA THR A 135 3.91 -3.73 24.55
C THR A 135 3.81 -2.20 24.53
N VAL A 136 3.21 -1.63 23.49
CA VAL A 136 2.94 -0.19 23.38
C VAL A 136 1.95 0.30 24.43
N GLU A 137 0.86 -0.42 24.64
CA GLU A 137 -0.13 -0.09 25.70
C GLU A 137 0.50 -0.14 27.09
N ASN A 138 1.38 -1.12 27.35
CA ASN A 138 2.10 -1.22 28.61
C ASN A 138 3.07 -0.04 28.81
N PHE A 139 3.76 0.37 27.74
CA PHE A 139 4.60 1.56 27.78
C PHE A 139 3.80 2.82 28.14
N TRP A 140 2.64 3.03 27.53
CA TRP A 140 1.80 4.19 27.86
C TRP A 140 1.24 4.18 29.28
N LYS A 141 1.00 2.99 29.86
CA LYS A 141 0.48 2.84 31.24
C LYS A 141 1.59 2.96 32.29
N ASN A 142 2.72 2.36 32.05
CA ASN A 142 3.76 2.12 33.07
C ASN A 142 5.09 2.81 32.81
N GLY A 143 5.26 3.45 31.63
CA GLY A 143 6.51 4.10 31.23
C GLY A 143 7.66 3.14 30.89
N ILE A 144 7.40 1.82 30.79
CA ILE A 144 8.42 0.81 30.50
C ILE A 144 8.58 0.68 29.00
N LEU A 145 9.68 1.23 28.47
CA LEU A 145 10.01 1.17 27.03
C LEU A 145 10.74 -0.14 26.69
N ASP A 146 10.21 -0.87 25.69
CA ASP A 146 10.96 -1.91 25.01
C ASP A 146 11.74 -1.25 23.84
N PRO A 147 13.09 -1.29 23.84
CA PRO A 147 13.89 -0.63 22.80
C PRO A 147 13.73 -1.26 21.42
N ASP A 148 13.38 -2.54 21.33
CA ASP A 148 13.25 -3.28 20.10
C ASP A 148 11.81 -3.39 19.58
N SER A 149 10.80 -3.21 20.45
CA SER A 149 9.39 -3.27 20.07
C SER A 149 8.59 -2.14 20.75
N ASN A 150 8.17 -1.14 19.99
CA ASN A 150 7.50 0.07 20.51
C ASN A 150 6.69 0.76 19.41
N VAL A 151 6.28 2.02 19.62
CA VAL A 151 5.55 2.81 18.62
C VAL A 151 6.31 2.96 17.29
N GLN A 152 7.63 2.89 17.31
CA GLN A 152 8.49 3.09 16.15
C GLN A 152 8.91 1.77 15.48
N PHE A 153 9.17 0.72 16.27
CA PHE A 153 9.73 -0.55 15.83
C PHE A 153 8.74 -1.70 16.03
N GLY A 154 8.83 -2.72 15.16
CA GLY A 154 7.98 -3.89 15.12
C GLY A 154 7.17 -3.99 13.84
N GLU A 155 6.42 -5.06 13.69
CA GLU A 155 5.64 -5.38 12.49
C GLU A 155 4.75 -4.21 12.04
N GLY A 156 4.79 -3.92 10.74
CA GLY A 156 4.08 -2.78 10.12
C GLY A 156 4.78 -1.43 10.28
N GLY A 157 5.88 -1.35 11.05
CA GLY A 157 6.65 -0.13 11.26
C GLY A 157 5.90 0.95 12.03
N ALA A 158 6.42 2.18 12.04
CA ALA A 158 5.82 3.31 12.78
C ALA A 158 4.43 3.72 12.29
N GLY A 159 4.08 3.36 11.04
CA GLY A 159 2.76 3.68 10.45
C GLY A 159 1.61 3.01 11.16
N THR A 160 1.79 1.82 11.70
CA THR A 160 0.75 1.01 12.37
C THR A 160 0.16 1.73 13.60
N PHE A 161 0.94 2.52 14.31
CA PHE A 161 0.51 3.29 15.50
C PHE A 161 0.47 4.79 15.25
N SER A 162 0.30 5.22 13.98
CA SER A 162 0.17 6.61 13.59
C SER A 162 -1.30 7.07 13.61
N ASP A 163 -1.55 8.30 13.16
CA ASP A 163 -2.90 8.84 13.02
C ASP A 163 -3.69 8.27 11.82
N GLY A 164 -3.14 7.30 11.11
CA GLY A 164 -3.82 6.57 10.03
C GLY A 164 -4.08 7.34 8.74
N LYS A 165 -3.52 8.53 8.59
CA LYS A 165 -3.69 9.33 7.37
C LYS A 165 -2.89 8.74 6.21
N LEU A 166 -3.56 8.34 5.15
CA LEU A 166 -2.95 7.82 3.92
C LEU A 166 -2.72 8.93 2.90
N ASN A 167 -1.92 9.95 3.28
CA ASN A 167 -1.67 11.09 2.41
C ASN A 167 -0.33 10.95 1.68
N THR A 168 -0.34 11.21 0.37
CA THR A 168 0.88 11.28 -0.42
C THR A 168 0.80 12.43 -1.43
N LEU A 169 1.94 13.08 -1.69
CA LEU A 169 2.12 14.05 -2.76
C LEU A 169 2.70 13.41 -4.03
N VAL A 170 3.03 12.12 -3.98
CA VAL A 170 3.61 11.39 -5.11
C VAL A 170 2.53 11.20 -6.19
N LYS A 171 2.88 11.57 -7.42
CA LYS A 171 2.03 11.29 -8.59
C LYS A 171 2.14 9.81 -8.93
N ASP A 172 1.02 9.09 -8.90
CA ASP A 172 0.96 7.66 -9.19
C ASP A 172 1.00 7.41 -10.72
N THR A 173 2.18 7.56 -11.29
CA THR A 173 2.39 7.41 -12.74
C THR A 173 2.29 5.95 -13.19
N PHE A 174 2.64 5.01 -12.30
CA PHE A 174 2.74 3.57 -12.60
C PHE A 174 1.64 2.72 -11.94
N GLY A 175 0.68 3.32 -11.26
CA GLY A 175 -0.39 2.60 -10.54
C GLY A 175 0.04 1.97 -9.20
N ARG A 176 1.23 2.31 -8.68
CA ARG A 176 1.77 1.74 -7.43
C ARG A 176 0.95 2.11 -6.21
N GLY A 177 0.57 3.40 -6.10
CA GLY A 177 -0.26 3.87 -4.98
C GLY A 177 -1.62 3.20 -4.99
N ARG A 178 -2.23 3.05 -6.17
CA ARG A 178 -3.49 2.33 -6.27
C ARG A 178 -3.36 0.85 -5.92
N GLU A 179 -2.27 0.21 -6.32
CA GLU A 179 -2.00 -1.18 -5.96
C GLU A 179 -1.90 -1.36 -4.44
N VAL A 180 -1.16 -0.48 -3.74
CA VAL A 180 -1.07 -0.47 -2.28
C VAL A 180 -2.46 -0.36 -1.63
N LEU A 181 -3.26 0.62 -2.06
CA LEU A 181 -4.62 0.80 -1.53
C LEU A 181 -5.53 -0.39 -1.85
N SER A 182 -5.38 -1.02 -3.02
CA SER A 182 -6.14 -2.23 -3.38
C SER A 182 -5.82 -3.39 -2.44
N ARG A 183 -4.54 -3.57 -2.07
CA ARG A 183 -4.16 -4.59 -1.07
C ARG A 183 -4.78 -4.30 0.30
N PHE A 184 -4.86 -3.03 0.70
CA PHE A 184 -5.53 -2.66 1.94
C PHE A 184 -7.03 -2.96 1.91
N VAL A 185 -7.70 -2.72 0.77
CA VAL A 185 -9.12 -3.09 0.61
C VAL A 185 -9.31 -4.60 0.65
N GLU A 186 -8.44 -5.38 0.04
CA GLU A 186 -8.45 -6.86 0.13
C GLU A 186 -8.25 -7.34 1.57
N ALA A 187 -7.50 -6.59 2.38
CA ALA A 187 -7.31 -6.85 3.80
C ALA A 187 -8.45 -6.31 4.68
N GLY A 188 -9.56 -5.84 4.08
CA GLY A 188 -10.76 -5.39 4.80
C GLY A 188 -10.86 -3.88 5.03
N ALA A 189 -9.98 -3.06 4.46
CA ALA A 189 -10.16 -1.62 4.50
C ALA A 189 -11.38 -1.18 3.67
N PRO A 190 -12.05 -0.07 4.03
CA PRO A 190 -13.16 0.47 3.26
C PRO A 190 -12.76 0.78 1.81
N SER A 191 -13.59 0.40 0.84
CA SER A 191 -13.31 0.61 -0.59
C SER A 191 -13.16 2.09 -0.97
N GLU A 192 -13.71 2.98 -0.17
CA GLU A 192 -13.66 4.43 -0.33
C GLU A 192 -12.23 4.98 -0.30
N ILE A 193 -11.27 4.30 0.35
CA ILE A 193 -9.86 4.73 0.34
C ILE A 193 -9.26 4.76 -1.07
N LEU A 194 -9.83 4.01 -2.01
CA LEU A 194 -9.37 3.97 -3.40
C LEU A 194 -9.61 5.28 -4.15
N TYR A 195 -10.53 6.12 -3.69
CA TYR A 195 -10.93 7.32 -4.42
C TYR A 195 -11.12 8.57 -3.56
N GLN A 196 -11.31 8.44 -2.25
CA GLN A 196 -11.41 9.61 -1.38
C GLN A 196 -10.10 10.39 -1.33
N GLN A 197 -10.20 11.72 -1.34
CA GLN A 197 -9.04 12.58 -1.13
C GLN A 197 -8.69 12.58 0.37
N LYS A 198 -7.46 12.24 0.71
CA LYS A 198 -6.96 12.14 2.09
C LYS A 198 -7.72 11.08 2.91
N PRO A 199 -7.68 9.81 2.50
CA PRO A 199 -8.31 8.74 3.24
C PRO A 199 -7.64 8.55 4.61
N HIS A 200 -8.41 8.01 5.55
CA HIS A 200 -7.97 7.74 6.92
C HIS A 200 -8.35 6.30 7.30
N LEU A 201 -7.40 5.58 7.88
CA LEU A 201 -7.61 4.24 8.46
C LEU A 201 -7.26 4.27 9.94
N GLY A 202 -8.13 3.73 10.78
CA GLY A 202 -7.86 3.59 12.21
C GLY A 202 -6.68 2.66 12.49
N THR A 203 -6.05 2.81 13.65
CA THR A 203 -4.92 1.98 14.08
C THR A 203 -5.29 0.50 14.14
N ASP A 204 -6.49 0.18 14.62
CA ASP A 204 -7.06 -1.16 14.67
C ASP A 204 -7.15 -1.80 13.28
N GLN A 205 -7.60 -1.04 12.28
CA GLN A 205 -7.65 -1.49 10.90
C GLN A 205 -6.24 -1.72 10.32
N LEU A 206 -5.28 -0.84 10.64
CA LEU A 206 -3.90 -1.00 10.17
C LEU A 206 -3.23 -2.25 10.75
N VAL A 207 -3.48 -2.58 12.02
CA VAL A 207 -3.02 -3.84 12.64
C VAL A 207 -3.57 -5.04 11.87
N GLY A 208 -4.88 -5.06 11.62
CA GLY A 208 -5.53 -6.13 10.87
C GLY A 208 -4.98 -6.29 9.43
N ILE A 209 -4.74 -5.17 8.73
CA ILE A 209 -4.14 -5.17 7.38
C ILE A 209 -2.75 -5.79 7.40
N VAL A 210 -1.91 -5.41 8.35
CA VAL A 210 -0.54 -5.90 8.49
C VAL A 210 -0.53 -7.41 8.75
N GLN A 211 -1.38 -7.88 9.68
CA GLN A 211 -1.55 -9.31 9.96
C GLN A 211 -2.05 -10.10 8.75
N PHE A 212 -3.04 -9.57 8.03
CA PHE A 212 -3.54 -10.18 6.81
C PHE A 212 -2.43 -10.33 5.75
N MET A 213 -1.62 -9.27 5.54
CA MET A 213 -0.50 -9.34 4.60
C MET A 213 0.53 -10.38 5.02
N ARG A 214 0.86 -10.48 6.31
CA ARG A 214 1.75 -11.52 6.83
C ARG A 214 1.23 -12.91 6.51
N HIS A 215 -0.03 -13.20 6.86
CA HIS A 215 -0.64 -14.49 6.60
C HIS A 215 -0.63 -14.85 5.12
N GLN A 216 -0.93 -13.90 4.23
CA GLN A 216 -0.83 -14.15 2.79
C GLN A 216 0.61 -14.51 2.35
N ILE A 217 1.63 -13.83 2.90
CA ILE A 217 3.03 -14.13 2.60
C ILE A 217 3.39 -15.54 3.09
N GLU A 218 2.95 -15.92 4.30
CA GLU A 218 3.16 -17.24 4.90
C GLU A 218 2.46 -18.34 4.09
N GLU A 219 1.21 -18.12 3.66
CA GLU A 219 0.47 -19.06 2.78
C GLU A 219 1.16 -19.28 1.43
N MET A 220 1.88 -18.26 0.92
CA MET A 220 2.69 -18.36 -0.30
C MET A 220 4.11 -18.91 -0.05
N GLY A 221 4.41 -19.45 1.14
CA GLY A 221 5.68 -20.07 1.50
C GLY A 221 6.74 -19.12 2.05
N GLY A 222 6.41 -17.86 2.33
CA GLY A 222 7.27 -16.95 3.07
C GLY A 222 7.32 -17.29 4.56
N GLU A 223 8.25 -16.69 5.28
CA GLU A 223 8.43 -16.90 6.73
C GLU A 223 8.75 -15.57 7.41
N PHE A 224 8.20 -15.38 8.61
CA PHE A 224 8.53 -14.25 9.47
C PHE A 224 9.23 -14.72 10.74
N ARG A 225 10.33 -14.03 11.08
CA ARG A 225 11.02 -14.21 12.35
C ARG A 225 11.06 -12.87 13.08
N PHE A 226 10.32 -12.80 14.17
CA PHE A 226 10.30 -11.65 15.06
C PHE A 226 11.40 -11.74 16.11
N ARG A 227 11.70 -10.64 16.80
CA ARG A 227 12.83 -10.53 17.74
C ARG A 227 14.14 -10.96 17.10
N SER A 228 14.30 -10.67 15.82
CA SER A 228 15.41 -11.08 14.96
C SER A 228 16.10 -9.87 14.36
N THR A 229 17.00 -9.28 15.12
CA THR A 229 17.79 -8.11 14.70
C THR A 229 18.94 -8.55 13.83
N VAL A 230 18.99 -8.10 12.58
CA VAL A 230 20.19 -8.29 11.74
C VAL A 230 21.24 -7.31 12.21
N THR A 231 22.38 -7.84 12.66
CA THR A 231 23.48 -7.07 13.24
C THR A 231 24.68 -6.91 12.32
N ASP A 232 24.81 -7.80 11.32
CA ASP A 232 25.89 -7.70 10.35
C ASP A 232 25.57 -8.43 9.04
N LEU A 233 26.33 -8.11 7.97
CA LEU A 233 26.27 -8.73 6.65
C LEU A 233 27.62 -9.34 6.31
N MET A 234 27.67 -10.65 6.10
CA MET A 234 28.90 -11.32 5.68
C MET A 234 29.11 -11.20 4.17
N ILE A 235 30.16 -10.48 3.78
CA ILE A 235 30.53 -10.29 2.39
C ILE A 235 31.90 -10.94 2.15
N ARG A 236 31.94 -11.91 1.21
CA ARG A 236 33.19 -12.54 0.75
C ARG A 236 33.27 -12.36 -0.77
N ASP A 237 34.45 -11.97 -1.26
CA ASP A 237 34.70 -11.74 -2.69
C ASP A 237 33.63 -10.85 -3.36
N ARG A 238 33.19 -9.78 -2.69
CA ARG A 238 32.14 -8.86 -3.13
C ARG A 238 30.76 -9.50 -3.28
N LYS A 239 30.52 -10.65 -2.70
CA LYS A 239 29.22 -11.34 -2.69
C LYS A 239 28.71 -11.47 -1.27
N LEU A 240 27.43 -11.25 -1.07
CA LEU A 240 26.75 -11.59 0.16
C LEU A 240 26.77 -13.12 0.32
N THR A 241 27.19 -13.60 1.48
CA THR A 241 27.21 -15.03 1.80
C THR A 241 26.30 -15.37 2.96
N ALA A 242 26.08 -14.44 3.90
CA ALA A 242 25.16 -14.65 5.02
C ALA A 242 24.74 -13.32 5.66
N VAL A 243 23.71 -13.36 6.50
CA VAL A 243 23.36 -12.30 7.45
C VAL A 243 23.55 -12.83 8.88
N ILE A 244 23.99 -11.95 9.79
CA ILE A 244 24.13 -12.28 11.20
C ILE A 244 22.94 -11.74 11.97
N VAL A 245 22.26 -12.63 12.70
CA VAL A 245 21.07 -12.31 13.50
C VAL A 245 21.41 -12.36 14.99
N ASN A 246 21.02 -11.32 15.72
CA ASN A 246 21.21 -11.19 17.17
C ASN A 246 22.69 -11.41 17.60
N ALA A 247 23.64 -11.01 16.77
CA ALA A 247 25.09 -11.19 16.96
C ALA A 247 25.53 -12.66 17.19
N LYS A 248 24.75 -13.65 16.80
CA LYS A 248 24.96 -15.08 17.10
C LYS A 248 24.67 -16.01 15.94
N GLU A 249 23.55 -15.86 15.28
CA GLU A 249 23.09 -16.80 14.26
C GLU A 249 23.50 -16.32 12.88
N GLU A 250 24.20 -17.17 12.15
CA GLU A 250 24.55 -16.97 10.75
C GLU A 250 23.49 -17.63 9.87
N ILE A 251 22.82 -16.84 9.02
CA ILE A 251 21.84 -17.33 8.05
C ILE A 251 22.42 -17.15 6.65
N PRO A 252 22.66 -18.23 5.90
CA PRO A 252 23.15 -18.13 4.53
C PRO A 252 22.22 -17.33 3.63
N ALA A 253 22.77 -16.42 2.82
CA ALA A 253 22.01 -15.53 1.95
C ALA A 253 22.83 -15.09 0.74
N GLU A 254 22.19 -15.06 -0.42
CA GLU A 254 22.73 -14.48 -1.65
C GLU A 254 22.10 -13.14 -1.96
N ILE A 255 20.85 -12.93 -1.52
CA ILE A 255 20.09 -11.71 -1.74
C ILE A 255 19.53 -11.25 -0.39
N CYS A 256 19.80 -9.98 -0.10
CA CYS A 256 19.26 -9.30 1.05
C CYS A 256 18.65 -7.95 0.65
N ILE A 257 17.43 -7.72 1.11
CA ILE A 257 16.70 -6.46 0.89
C ILE A 257 16.68 -5.68 2.20
N LEU A 258 17.30 -4.52 2.22
CA LEU A 258 17.34 -3.65 3.38
C LEU A 258 16.09 -2.76 3.42
N ALA A 259 15.19 -3.02 4.37
CA ALA A 259 13.97 -2.24 4.60
C ALA A 259 13.81 -1.78 6.06
N PRO A 260 14.89 -1.38 6.78
CA PRO A 260 14.87 -1.09 8.21
C PRO A 260 14.24 0.27 8.58
N GLY A 261 13.74 1.02 7.61
CA GLY A 261 13.13 2.33 7.85
C GLY A 261 14.14 3.35 8.39
N ARG A 262 13.73 4.16 9.38
CA ARG A 262 14.60 5.18 10.00
C ARG A 262 15.66 4.60 10.96
N SER A 263 15.64 3.31 11.22
CA SER A 263 16.57 2.65 12.14
C SER A 263 18.03 2.60 11.65
N VAL A 264 18.28 2.91 10.38
CA VAL A 264 19.61 2.81 9.74
C VAL A 264 20.65 3.73 10.37
N ARG A 265 20.24 4.79 11.07
CA ARG A 265 21.20 5.73 11.67
C ARG A 265 22.05 5.16 12.81
N HIS A 266 21.67 4.01 13.38
CA HIS A 266 22.44 3.38 14.47
C HIS A 266 23.48 2.37 13.99
N SER A 267 23.40 1.93 12.73
CA SER A 267 24.33 0.93 12.17
C SER A 267 25.50 1.55 11.39
N SER A 268 25.43 2.84 11.05
CA SER A 268 26.47 3.52 10.26
C SER A 268 27.60 4.12 11.08
N ASP A 269 27.45 4.20 12.40
CA ASP A 269 28.49 4.77 13.28
C ASP A 269 29.47 3.71 13.84
N GLN A 270 29.35 2.45 13.39
CA GLN A 270 30.22 1.33 13.76
C GLN A 270 30.96 0.65 12.60
N ALA A 271 30.93 1.27 11.40
CA ALA A 271 31.66 0.73 10.25
C ALA A 271 32.82 1.64 9.84
#